data_684ee8d2d0ab40a80d814ba058c9029b
#
_entry.id   684ee8d2d0ab40a80d814ba058c9029b
#
_cell.length_a   1.000
_cell.length_b   1.000
_cell.length_c   1.000
_cell.angle_alpha   90.00
_cell.angle_beta   90.00
_cell.angle_gamma   90.00
#
_symmetry.space_group_name_H-M   'P 1'
#
loop_
_entity.id
_entity.type
_entity.pdbx_description
1 polymer ?
#
loop_
_entity_poly.entity_id
_entity_poly.type
_entity_poly.pdbx_seq_one_letter_code
_entity_poly.pdbx_strand_id
1 'polypeptide(L)'
;FYPEEEPVVTIPQDSVAVTELTEETETSEETEASEEPQAPSEEPPLQQPQELEIADVQNVQNKLYAVGREANRFVVTVTGVKSDTDWFNNSYESRGQASGIIIADSGQELLILTERKVISDAQEVYVTFINDVTVEASMKHYDGNTGIAVLSVPRSEVDEDTMNAISVAKLGNSLTTMPVSYTHLTLPT
;
A
#
# COMPACT_ATOMS: atom_id res chain seq x y z
N PHE A 1 39.86 -9.52 30.58
CA PHE A 1 39.03 -8.32 30.40
C PHE A 1 39.40 -7.70 29.03
N TYR A 2 38.69 -8.07 28.00
CA TYR A 2 38.80 -7.44 26.68
C TYR A 2 37.58 -6.55 26.50
N PRO A 3 37.73 -5.27 26.10
CA PRO A 3 36.59 -4.46 25.68
C PRO A 3 36.17 -4.87 24.28
N GLU A 4 34.90 -5.21 24.09
CA GLU A 4 34.28 -5.36 22.78
C GLU A 4 34.12 -3.96 22.16
N GLU A 5 34.79 -3.76 21.03
CA GLU A 5 34.59 -2.56 20.19
C GLU A 5 33.33 -2.74 19.36
N GLU A 6 32.36 -1.83 19.55
CA GLU A 6 31.14 -1.76 18.73
C GLU A 6 31.49 -1.28 17.30
N PRO A 7 30.90 -1.86 16.25
CA PRO A 7 31.17 -1.43 14.89
C PRO A 7 30.55 -0.05 14.63
N VAL A 8 31.42 0.92 14.34
CA VAL A 8 31.02 2.26 13.90
C VAL A 8 30.47 2.17 12.47
N VAL A 9 29.16 2.37 12.30
CA VAL A 9 28.51 2.49 10.99
C VAL A 9 28.80 3.87 10.43
N THR A 10 29.70 3.94 9.42
CA THR A 10 29.99 5.16 8.67
C THR A 10 28.98 5.31 7.53
N ILE A 11 28.18 6.36 7.59
CA ILE A 11 27.26 6.73 6.50
C ILE A 11 28.08 7.52 5.47
N PRO A 12 28.10 7.12 4.18
CA PRO A 12 28.77 7.91 3.15
C PRO A 12 28.01 9.21 2.90
N GLN A 13 28.70 10.35 3.05
CA GLN A 13 28.22 11.65 2.63
C GLN A 13 28.50 11.84 1.15
N ASP A 14 27.45 11.94 0.34
CA ASP A 14 27.54 12.33 -1.06
C ASP A 14 27.96 13.80 -1.16
N SER A 15 29.16 14.04 -1.67
CA SER A 15 29.64 15.38 -1.94
C SER A 15 29.11 15.88 -3.27
N VAL A 16 28.17 16.81 -3.21
CA VAL A 16 27.68 17.54 -4.39
C VAL A 16 28.76 18.55 -4.80
N ALA A 17 29.37 18.31 -5.97
CA ALA A 17 30.27 19.24 -6.59
C ALA A 17 29.49 20.44 -7.14
N VAL A 18 29.72 21.61 -6.56
CA VAL A 18 29.28 22.90 -7.09
C VAL A 18 30.20 23.29 -8.22
N THR A 19 29.72 23.32 -9.46
CA THR A 19 30.42 23.88 -10.60
C THR A 19 30.09 25.37 -10.70
N GLU A 20 31.03 26.23 -10.37
CA GLU A 20 30.99 27.67 -10.64
C GLU A 20 31.07 27.89 -12.15
N LEU A 21 30.10 28.58 -12.71
CA LEU A 21 30.15 29.13 -14.07
C LEU A 21 30.57 30.60 -13.96
N THR A 22 31.80 30.86 -14.44
CA THR A 22 32.38 32.18 -14.62
C THR A 22 31.66 32.94 -15.73
N GLU A 23 31.33 34.20 -15.45
CA GLU A 23 30.94 35.22 -16.43
C GLU A 23 32.11 35.56 -17.35
N GLU A 24 31.86 35.57 -18.66
CA GLU A 24 32.64 36.38 -19.61
C GLU A 24 31.71 37.20 -20.47
N THR A 25 31.88 38.50 -20.33
CA THR A 25 31.30 39.60 -21.10
C THR A 25 32.12 39.80 -22.38
N GLU A 26 31.50 39.79 -23.54
CA GLU A 26 32.04 40.54 -24.69
C GLU A 26 30.94 41.12 -25.58
N THR A 27 31.19 42.33 -25.95
CA THR A 27 30.41 43.38 -26.59
C THR A 27 30.47 43.32 -28.12
N SER A 28 29.47 43.95 -28.80
CA SER A 28 29.44 44.48 -30.18
C SER A 28 28.99 43.48 -31.26
N GLU A 29 28.16 43.79 -32.23
CA GLU A 29 27.81 45.03 -32.94
C GLU A 29 26.49 44.83 -33.73
N GLU A 30 25.83 45.90 -34.04
CA GLU A 30 24.62 46.14 -34.87
C GLU A 30 24.57 45.39 -36.21
N THR A 31 23.42 44.93 -36.63
CA THR A 31 22.89 45.14 -37.98
C THR A 31 21.37 44.99 -38.05
N GLU A 32 20.79 45.93 -38.78
CA GLU A 32 19.39 46.26 -38.97
C GLU A 32 18.48 45.17 -39.57
N ALA A 33 17.21 45.29 -39.18
CA ALA A 33 15.95 45.18 -39.97
C ALA A 33 15.60 43.85 -40.64
N SER A 34 14.55 43.24 -40.14
CA SER A 34 13.38 42.87 -40.98
C SER A 34 12.17 42.60 -40.07
N GLU A 35 11.15 43.41 -40.28
CA GLU A 35 9.81 43.23 -39.73
C GLU A 35 9.15 42.00 -40.35
N GLU A 36 8.67 41.07 -39.54
CA GLU A 36 7.65 40.11 -39.91
C GLU A 36 6.66 39.92 -38.73
N PRO A 37 5.34 39.79 -39.01
CA PRO A 37 4.31 40.09 -38.04
C PRO A 37 4.19 38.98 -36.99
N GLN A 38 4.18 39.39 -35.74
CA GLN A 38 3.89 38.58 -34.57
C GLN A 38 2.48 38.01 -34.65
N ALA A 39 2.35 36.71 -34.80
CA ALA A 39 1.14 35.98 -34.44
C ALA A 39 0.86 36.15 -32.93
N PRO A 40 -0.38 36.37 -32.52
CA PRO A 40 -0.69 36.47 -31.09
C PRO A 40 -0.38 35.14 -30.41
N SER A 41 0.62 35.15 -29.55
CA SER A 41 0.89 34.09 -28.61
C SER A 41 -0.30 34.02 -27.65
N GLU A 42 -1.21 33.10 -27.89
CA GLU A 42 -2.22 32.73 -26.90
C GLU A 42 -1.49 32.09 -25.69
N GLU A 43 -1.22 32.90 -24.69
CA GLU A 43 -0.86 32.40 -23.38
C GLU A 43 -2.00 31.49 -22.88
N PRO A 44 -1.70 30.24 -22.42
CA PRO A 44 -2.75 29.40 -21.86
C PRO A 44 -3.37 30.16 -20.69
N PRO A 45 -4.70 30.16 -20.54
CA PRO A 45 -5.38 30.90 -19.50
C PRO A 45 -4.85 30.42 -18.15
N LEU A 46 -4.26 31.33 -17.38
CA LEU A 46 -3.91 31.12 -15.99
C LEU A 46 -5.18 30.65 -15.29
N GLN A 47 -5.24 29.36 -14.96
CA GLN A 47 -6.33 28.80 -14.17
C GLN A 47 -6.29 29.51 -12.82
N GLN A 48 -7.30 30.36 -12.59
CA GLN A 48 -7.50 30.97 -11.29
C GLN A 48 -7.59 29.88 -10.23
N PRO A 49 -6.98 30.04 -9.06
CA PRO A 49 -7.13 29.09 -7.95
C PRO A 49 -8.62 28.91 -7.69
N GLN A 50 -9.15 27.73 -7.99
CA GLN A 50 -10.54 27.42 -7.62
C GLN A 50 -10.59 27.39 -6.09
N GLU A 51 -11.35 28.30 -5.49
CA GLU A 51 -11.68 28.23 -4.07
C GLU A 51 -12.39 26.89 -3.85
N LEU A 52 -11.77 26.02 -3.04
CA LEU A 52 -12.34 24.75 -2.61
C LEU A 52 -13.58 25.04 -1.76
N GLU A 53 -14.74 24.74 -2.28
CA GLU A 53 -15.99 24.83 -1.53
C GLU A 53 -16.07 23.65 -0.51
N ILE A 54 -16.80 23.87 0.58
CA ILE A 54 -17.06 22.81 1.59
C ILE A 54 -17.70 21.59 0.92
N ALA A 55 -18.50 21.78 -0.11
CA ALA A 55 -19.12 20.73 -0.92
C ALA A 55 -18.07 19.82 -1.60
N ASP A 56 -16.97 20.39 -2.08
CA ASP A 56 -15.90 19.60 -2.71
C ASP A 56 -15.19 18.70 -1.72
N VAL A 57 -14.94 19.21 -0.51
CA VAL A 57 -14.34 18.41 0.58
C VAL A 57 -15.28 17.27 0.98
N GLN A 58 -16.59 17.54 1.10
CA GLN A 58 -17.58 16.52 1.41
C GLN A 58 -17.66 15.44 0.31
N ASN A 59 -17.60 15.84 -0.96
CA ASN A 59 -17.60 14.91 -2.10
C ASN A 59 -16.36 14.00 -2.08
N VAL A 60 -15.20 14.53 -1.78
CA VAL A 60 -13.97 13.75 -1.63
C VAL A 60 -14.08 12.78 -0.47
N GLN A 61 -14.56 13.21 0.68
CA GLN A 61 -14.79 12.34 1.83
C GLN A 61 -15.77 11.21 1.51
N ASN A 62 -16.89 11.51 0.89
CA ASN A 62 -17.89 10.51 0.49
C ASN A 62 -17.30 9.46 -0.48
N LYS A 63 -16.47 9.89 -1.43
CA LYS A 63 -15.75 8.98 -2.33
C LYS A 63 -14.77 8.09 -1.58
N LEU A 64 -14.02 8.64 -0.62
CA LEU A 64 -13.10 7.87 0.22
C LEU A 64 -13.84 6.84 1.08
N TYR A 65 -14.96 7.22 1.69
CA TYR A 65 -15.81 6.29 2.44
C TYR A 65 -16.37 5.17 1.57
N ALA A 66 -16.77 5.49 0.34
CA ALA A 66 -17.25 4.47 -0.60
C ALA A 66 -16.17 3.45 -0.96
N VAL A 67 -14.95 3.92 -1.26
CA VAL A 67 -13.79 3.06 -1.53
C VAL A 67 -13.43 2.21 -0.31
N GLY A 68 -13.39 2.82 0.89
CA GLY A 68 -13.11 2.09 2.13
C GLY A 68 -14.15 1.01 2.43
N ARG A 69 -15.43 1.30 2.21
CA ARG A 69 -16.52 0.32 2.40
C ARG A 69 -16.43 -0.84 1.41
N GLU A 70 -16.07 -0.57 0.17
CA GLU A 70 -15.87 -1.61 -0.83
C GLU A 70 -14.62 -2.46 -0.49
N ALA A 71 -13.53 -1.82 -0.08
CA ALA A 71 -12.31 -2.51 0.32
C ALA A 71 -12.53 -3.43 1.53
N ASN A 72 -13.30 -3.00 2.51
CA ASN A 72 -13.58 -3.81 3.70
C ASN A 72 -14.29 -5.13 3.38
N ARG A 73 -14.97 -5.26 2.25
CA ARG A 73 -15.65 -6.49 1.85
C ARG A 73 -14.70 -7.63 1.49
N PHE A 74 -13.48 -7.34 1.09
CA PHE A 74 -12.47 -8.36 0.79
C PHE A 74 -11.35 -8.43 1.81
N VAL A 75 -11.36 -7.57 2.83
CA VAL A 75 -10.40 -7.63 3.94
C VAL A 75 -10.98 -8.50 5.05
N VAL A 76 -10.17 -9.41 5.56
CA VAL A 76 -10.52 -10.32 6.65
C VAL A 76 -9.47 -10.25 7.75
N THR A 77 -9.82 -10.70 8.95
CA THR A 77 -8.87 -10.90 10.03
C THR A 77 -8.46 -12.36 10.08
N VAL A 78 -7.17 -12.63 10.04
CA VAL A 78 -6.62 -13.98 10.19
C VAL A 78 -6.06 -14.12 11.60
N THR A 79 -6.49 -15.14 12.32
CA THR A 79 -6.04 -15.45 13.68
C THR A 79 -5.38 -16.81 13.68
N GLY A 80 -4.10 -16.87 14.05
CA GLY A 80 -3.40 -18.11 14.33
C GLY A 80 -3.42 -18.39 15.83
N VAL A 81 -3.82 -19.60 16.21
CA VAL A 81 -3.86 -20.07 17.59
C VAL A 81 -2.76 -21.10 17.80
N LYS A 82 -1.92 -20.86 18.79
CA LYS A 82 -0.88 -21.77 19.22
C LYS A 82 -1.15 -22.17 20.68
N SER A 83 -1.31 -23.46 20.91
CA SER A 83 -1.37 -24.02 22.27
C SER A 83 0.05 -24.45 22.67
N ASP A 84 0.51 -23.98 23.80
CA ASP A 84 1.80 -24.35 24.36
C ASP A 84 1.63 -24.79 25.83
N THR A 85 2.60 -25.51 26.35
CA THR A 85 2.56 -25.98 27.74
C THR A 85 3.78 -25.41 28.47
N ASP A 86 3.56 -24.75 29.59
CA ASP A 86 4.62 -24.22 30.39
C ASP A 86 5.41 -25.33 31.14
N TRP A 87 6.50 -24.93 31.78
CA TRP A 87 7.33 -25.83 32.59
C TRP A 87 6.56 -26.54 33.75
N PHE A 88 5.42 -25.94 34.15
CA PHE A 88 4.56 -26.49 35.22
C PHE A 88 3.41 -27.34 34.66
N ASN A 89 3.46 -27.68 33.36
CA ASN A 89 2.43 -28.46 32.68
C ASN A 89 1.05 -27.79 32.63
N ASN A 90 1.03 -26.43 32.68
CA ASN A 90 -0.17 -25.68 32.41
C ASN A 90 -0.22 -25.34 30.91
N SER A 91 -1.31 -25.63 30.23
CA SER A 91 -1.51 -25.22 28.86
C SER A 91 -1.97 -23.75 28.78
N TYR A 92 -1.34 -23.01 27.90
CA TYR A 92 -1.74 -21.64 27.58
C TYR A 92 -1.89 -21.50 26.07
N GLU A 93 -2.83 -20.66 25.66
CA GLU A 93 -3.05 -20.33 24.26
C GLU A 93 -2.42 -18.96 23.97
N SER A 94 -1.63 -18.90 22.90
CA SER A 94 -1.13 -17.66 22.31
C SER A 94 -1.84 -17.44 20.98
N ARG A 95 -2.33 -16.22 20.77
CA ARG A 95 -3.03 -15.85 19.54
C ARG A 95 -2.28 -14.74 18.84
N GLY A 96 -1.96 -14.96 17.58
CA GLY A 96 -1.46 -13.94 16.66
C GLY A 96 -2.54 -13.53 15.69
N GLN A 97 -2.56 -12.25 15.30
CA GLN A 97 -3.50 -11.73 14.32
C GLN A 97 -2.79 -10.99 13.19
N ALA A 98 -3.30 -11.14 11.99
CA ALA A 98 -2.90 -10.37 10.81
C ALA A 98 -4.12 -10.06 9.95
N SER A 99 -3.97 -9.11 9.04
CA SER A 99 -4.95 -8.87 7.98
C SER A 99 -4.78 -9.91 6.88
N GLY A 100 -5.89 -10.31 6.27
CA GLY A 100 -5.93 -11.13 5.08
C GLY A 100 -6.75 -10.46 3.98
N ILE A 101 -6.55 -10.90 2.75
CA ILE A 101 -7.28 -10.40 1.58
C ILE A 101 -7.84 -11.59 0.82
N ILE A 102 -9.14 -11.59 0.54
CA ILE A 102 -9.80 -12.60 -0.31
C ILE A 102 -9.38 -12.35 -1.75
N ILE A 103 -8.56 -13.25 -2.33
CA ILE A 103 -7.98 -13.10 -3.66
C ILE A 103 -8.68 -13.92 -4.74
N ALA A 104 -9.42 -14.97 -4.35
CA ALA A 104 -10.17 -15.80 -5.29
C ALA A 104 -11.31 -16.55 -4.59
N ASP A 105 -12.36 -16.85 -5.36
CA ASP A 105 -13.39 -17.83 -5.06
C ASP A 105 -13.42 -18.86 -6.19
N SER A 106 -13.06 -20.09 -5.90
CA SER A 106 -13.04 -21.20 -6.86
C SER A 106 -14.41 -21.91 -6.98
N GLY A 107 -15.39 -21.48 -6.21
CA GLY A 107 -16.68 -22.17 -6.07
C GLY A 107 -16.66 -23.34 -5.07
N GLN A 108 -15.50 -23.83 -4.69
CA GLN A 108 -15.30 -24.86 -3.67
C GLN A 108 -14.62 -24.30 -2.41
N GLU A 109 -13.75 -23.33 -2.58
CA GLU A 109 -12.98 -22.71 -1.51
C GLU A 109 -12.73 -21.23 -1.81
N LEU A 110 -12.63 -20.44 -0.75
CA LEU A 110 -12.11 -19.07 -0.79
C LEU A 110 -10.61 -19.09 -0.54
N LEU A 111 -9.85 -18.38 -1.37
CA LEU A 111 -8.41 -18.21 -1.18
C LEU A 111 -8.12 -16.85 -0.55
N ILE A 112 -7.36 -16.87 0.54
CA ILE A 112 -7.04 -15.69 1.34
C ILE A 112 -5.54 -15.54 1.41
N LEU A 113 -5.05 -14.37 1.00
CA LEU A 113 -3.65 -13.97 1.09
C LEU A 113 -3.41 -13.32 2.45
N THR A 114 -2.38 -13.74 3.17
CA THR A 114 -2.01 -13.20 4.49
C THR A 114 -0.51 -13.27 4.76
N GLU A 115 -0.08 -12.78 5.92
CA GLU A 115 1.30 -12.88 6.37
C GLU A 115 1.58 -14.26 6.98
N ARG A 116 2.61 -14.94 6.50
CA ARG A 116 3.02 -16.26 6.98
C ARG A 116 3.37 -16.28 8.46
N LYS A 117 3.99 -15.22 8.98
CA LYS A 117 4.49 -15.17 10.35
C LYS A 117 3.42 -15.48 11.41
N VAL A 118 2.18 -15.08 11.16
CA VAL A 118 1.07 -15.29 12.11
C VAL A 118 0.59 -16.73 12.15
N ILE A 119 0.77 -17.46 11.04
CA ILE A 119 0.21 -18.81 10.87
C ILE A 119 1.26 -19.93 10.87
N SER A 120 2.57 -19.60 10.78
CA SER A 120 3.63 -20.59 10.61
C SER A 120 3.73 -21.59 11.75
N ASP A 121 3.46 -21.15 12.97
CA ASP A 121 3.53 -21.97 14.19
C ASP A 121 2.14 -22.22 14.82
N ALA A 122 1.09 -21.79 14.13
CA ALA A 122 -0.29 -21.98 14.58
C ALA A 122 -0.72 -23.45 14.40
N GLN A 123 -1.41 -23.99 15.39
CA GLN A 123 -2.06 -25.29 15.32
C GLN A 123 -3.41 -25.20 14.64
N GLU A 124 -4.09 -24.07 14.88
CA GLU A 124 -5.38 -23.74 14.28
C GLU A 124 -5.32 -22.34 13.70
N VAL A 125 -5.95 -22.16 12.55
CA VAL A 125 -6.05 -20.87 11.87
C VAL A 125 -7.50 -20.55 11.61
N TYR A 126 -7.90 -19.35 11.97
CA TYR A 126 -9.26 -18.86 11.79
C TYR A 126 -9.29 -17.61 10.94
N VAL A 127 -10.34 -17.46 10.16
CA VAL A 127 -10.62 -16.28 9.35
C VAL A 127 -11.92 -15.66 9.83
N THR A 128 -11.88 -14.40 10.21
CA THR A 128 -13.05 -13.61 10.60
C THR A 128 -13.40 -12.64 9.47
N PHE A 129 -14.60 -12.74 8.94
CA PHE A 129 -15.14 -11.91 7.86
C PHE A 129 -15.73 -10.60 8.38
N ILE A 130 -16.11 -9.70 7.46
CA ILE A 130 -16.65 -8.37 7.77
C ILE A 130 -17.91 -8.39 8.65
N ASN A 131 -18.67 -9.45 8.63
CA ASN A 131 -19.88 -9.67 9.44
C ASN A 131 -19.60 -10.41 10.76
N ASP A 132 -18.36 -10.45 11.21
CA ASP A 132 -17.88 -11.11 12.43
C ASP A 132 -18.05 -12.64 12.45
N VAL A 133 -18.41 -13.26 11.32
CA VAL A 133 -18.42 -14.72 11.18
C VAL A 133 -17.00 -15.22 11.12
N THR A 134 -16.68 -16.20 11.96
CA THR A 134 -15.34 -16.81 12.04
C THR A 134 -15.42 -18.26 11.58
N VAL A 135 -14.54 -18.63 10.65
CA VAL A 135 -14.46 -19.96 10.05
C VAL A 135 -13.02 -20.48 10.13
N GLU A 136 -12.85 -21.77 10.30
CA GLU A 136 -11.55 -22.42 10.27
C GLU A 136 -10.94 -22.37 8.85
N ALA A 137 -9.64 -22.17 8.77
CA ALA A 137 -8.91 -22.10 7.52
C ALA A 137 -7.70 -23.02 7.56
N SER A 138 -7.34 -23.54 6.40
CA SER A 138 -6.14 -24.35 6.23
C SER A 138 -5.08 -23.63 5.42
N MET A 139 -3.81 -23.80 5.77
CA MET A 139 -2.71 -23.27 4.96
C MET A 139 -2.57 -24.09 3.68
N LYS A 140 -2.74 -23.45 2.53
CA LYS A 140 -2.66 -24.09 1.21
C LYS A 140 -1.26 -23.99 0.61
N HIS A 141 -0.67 -22.80 0.69
CA HIS A 141 0.65 -22.53 0.13
C HIS A 141 1.32 -21.36 0.86
N TYR A 142 2.65 -21.30 0.81
CA TYR A 142 3.41 -20.15 1.31
C TYR A 142 4.70 -19.94 0.52
N ASP A 143 5.17 -18.71 0.51
CA ASP A 143 6.48 -18.34 0.00
C ASP A 143 7.40 -17.96 1.18
N GLY A 144 8.51 -18.68 1.31
CA GLY A 144 9.49 -18.47 2.38
C GLY A 144 10.31 -17.18 2.21
N ASN A 145 10.42 -16.65 0.98
CA ASN A 145 11.22 -15.46 0.69
C ASN A 145 10.46 -14.18 0.94
N THR A 146 9.19 -14.14 0.53
CA THR A 146 8.35 -12.93 0.67
C THR A 146 7.60 -12.88 2.00
N GLY A 147 7.49 -13.99 2.71
CA GLY A 147 6.71 -14.08 3.95
C GLY A 147 5.19 -14.08 3.71
N ILE A 148 4.76 -14.34 2.49
CA ILE A 148 3.34 -14.42 2.12
C ILE A 148 2.85 -15.86 2.24
N ALA A 149 1.61 -16.03 2.66
CA ALA A 149 0.92 -17.32 2.68
C ALA A 149 -0.49 -17.20 2.10
N VAL A 150 -0.97 -18.30 1.54
CA VAL A 150 -2.33 -18.46 1.03
C VAL A 150 -3.06 -19.48 1.89
N LEU A 151 -4.18 -19.05 2.44
CA LEU A 151 -5.11 -19.91 3.16
C LEU A 151 -6.26 -20.32 2.25
N SER A 152 -6.84 -21.47 2.57
CA SER A 152 -8.05 -22.01 1.98
C SER A 152 -9.12 -22.09 3.05
N VAL A 153 -10.29 -21.52 2.78
CA VAL A 153 -11.52 -21.68 3.59
C VAL A 153 -12.52 -22.43 2.74
N PRO A 154 -13.02 -23.61 3.20
CA PRO A 154 -14.05 -24.35 2.47
C PRO A 154 -15.32 -23.50 2.31
N ARG A 155 -15.82 -23.37 1.08
CA ARG A 155 -17.03 -22.59 0.80
C ARG A 155 -18.26 -23.14 1.52
N SER A 156 -18.29 -24.43 1.79
CA SER A 156 -19.38 -25.09 2.54
C SER A 156 -19.49 -24.65 3.99
N GLU A 157 -18.44 -24.09 4.56
CA GLU A 157 -18.41 -23.58 5.94
C GLU A 157 -18.77 -22.10 6.03
N VAL A 158 -18.88 -21.41 4.88
CA VAL A 158 -19.25 -20.00 4.80
C VAL A 158 -20.72 -19.92 4.45
N ASP A 159 -21.50 -19.27 5.32
CA ASP A 159 -22.94 -19.11 5.11
C ASP A 159 -23.25 -18.14 3.95
N GLU A 160 -24.48 -18.18 3.47
CA GLU A 160 -24.92 -17.38 2.33
C GLU A 160 -24.93 -15.87 2.65
N ASP A 161 -25.22 -15.49 3.88
CA ASP A 161 -25.20 -14.09 4.33
C ASP A 161 -23.76 -13.54 4.31
N THR A 162 -22.79 -14.32 4.76
CA THR A 162 -21.37 -13.98 4.68
C THR A 162 -20.91 -13.87 3.23
N MET A 163 -21.31 -14.80 2.37
CA MET A 163 -21.00 -14.75 0.94
C MET A 163 -21.54 -13.50 0.24
N ASN A 164 -22.72 -13.03 0.64
CA ASN A 164 -23.30 -11.78 0.14
C ASN A 164 -22.59 -10.53 0.70
N ALA A 165 -22.05 -10.61 1.90
CA ALA A 165 -21.33 -9.51 2.55
C ALA A 165 -19.92 -9.29 2.01
N ILE A 166 -19.23 -10.37 1.61
CA ILE A 166 -17.84 -10.33 1.13
C ILE A 166 -17.75 -10.06 -0.38
N SER A 167 -16.54 -9.81 -0.85
CA SER A 167 -16.19 -9.76 -2.26
C SER A 167 -14.76 -10.26 -2.47
N VAL A 168 -14.41 -10.58 -3.69
CA VAL A 168 -13.04 -10.92 -4.07
C VAL A 168 -12.30 -9.66 -4.48
N ALA A 169 -11.07 -9.46 -3.99
CA ALA A 169 -10.23 -8.33 -4.33
C ALA A 169 -9.85 -8.36 -5.82
N LYS A 170 -9.95 -7.21 -6.47
CA LYS A 170 -9.46 -7.06 -7.84
C LYS A 170 -7.96 -6.86 -7.80
N LEU A 171 -7.21 -7.86 -8.26
CA LEU A 171 -5.76 -7.79 -8.32
C LEU A 171 -5.32 -6.82 -9.43
N GLY A 172 -4.41 -5.92 -9.09
CA GLY A 172 -3.79 -4.99 -10.05
C GLY A 172 -2.64 -5.65 -10.81
N ASN A 173 -2.22 -5.00 -11.89
CA ASN A 173 -1.02 -5.38 -12.62
C ASN A 173 0.13 -4.43 -12.24
N SER A 174 1.12 -4.92 -11.50
CA SER A 174 2.27 -4.13 -11.04
C SER A 174 3.14 -3.60 -12.19
N LEU A 175 3.09 -4.24 -13.36
CA LEU A 175 3.83 -3.79 -14.54
C LEU A 175 3.22 -2.55 -15.21
N THR A 176 1.94 -2.27 -14.95
CA THR A 176 1.23 -1.12 -15.50
C THR A 176 1.02 0.00 -14.49
N THR A 177 1.48 -0.21 -13.25
CA THR A 177 1.39 0.81 -12.20
C THR A 177 2.39 1.90 -12.48
N MET A 178 1.91 3.11 -12.81
CA MET A 178 2.77 4.28 -12.93
C MET A 178 3.16 4.78 -11.54
N PRO A 179 4.43 5.19 -11.33
CA PRO A 179 4.82 5.85 -10.10
C PRO A 179 3.99 7.12 -9.94
N VAL A 180 3.46 7.35 -8.74
CA VAL A 180 2.74 8.58 -8.41
C VAL A 180 3.72 9.75 -8.56
N SER A 181 3.50 10.61 -9.55
CA SER A 181 4.24 11.86 -9.69
C SER A 181 3.91 12.73 -8.49
N TYR A 182 4.89 12.97 -7.62
CA TYR A 182 4.75 13.99 -6.59
C TYR A 182 4.72 15.33 -7.29
N THR A 183 3.55 15.96 -7.34
CA THR A 183 3.44 17.39 -7.69
C THR A 183 4.09 18.17 -6.56
N HIS A 184 5.24 18.75 -6.83
CA HIS A 184 5.90 19.66 -5.93
C HIS A 184 5.05 20.93 -5.86
N LEU A 185 4.29 21.07 -4.78
CA LEU A 185 3.62 22.33 -4.46
C LEU A 185 4.71 23.30 -3.96
N THR A 186 5.26 24.10 -4.86
CA THR A 186 6.04 25.28 -4.48
C THR A 186 5.06 26.32 -3.97
N LEU A 187 5.09 26.58 -2.67
CA LEU A 187 4.42 27.75 -2.11
C LEU A 187 5.08 29.01 -2.68
N PRO A 188 4.31 29.96 -3.21
CA PRO A 188 4.85 31.23 -3.61
C PRO A 188 5.38 31.95 -2.36
N THR A 189 6.62 32.42 -2.44
CA THR A 189 7.25 33.30 -1.44
C THR A 189 6.70 34.72 -1.56
#